data_301a9c5afaebf19e1e42f86d0250e1b3
#
_entry.id   301a9c5afaebf19e1e42f86d0250e1b3
#
_cell.length_a   1.000
_cell.length_b   1.000
_cell.length_c   1.000
_cell.angle_alpha   90.00
_cell.angle_beta   90.00
_cell.angle_gamma   90.00
#
_symmetry.space_group_name_H-M   'P 1'
#
loop_
_entity.id
_entity.type
_entity.pdbx_description
1 polymer ?
#
loop_
_entity_poly.entity_id
_entity_poly.type
_entity_poly.pdbx_seq_one_letter_code
_entity_poly.pdbx_strand_id
1 'polypeptide(L)'
;MRILIHTRTSLNIDPVILLDTVKALVNVYSTHKKCQISIVGLALPATFTAFCNEIEQVSVIPPKDAIVLYKTTEHPTIIHFGTTVKGAHQIPRLFIPLALPNRQDHSFVQTYFLKKRFHQWMKKASKVICINDWALTHIKDQYPEYALALHCVYLPSIPVPSFEWQELSKAQEDLTAGHNYFLCVAPIKRFTAILKEFSIFKKWQQTTMHLVFVFDHPKDKEAALLQLKGYKFKQDINIVCTHDICMEWLAATYAILYEGVTFTKSNWILYAIEYEVPILFDAAMNLPEAWLQAGEVFSFTEEQALSNHFKLYYKDEIYRQSRARMGTEWLLKLKEERSPFSMLDITPI
;
A
#
# COMPACT_ATOMS: atom_id res chain seq x y z
N MET A 1 -3.89 24.92 -16.52
CA MET A 1 -3.20 23.62 -16.75
C MET A 1 -4.27 22.54 -16.91
N ARG A 2 -4.09 21.56 -17.79
CA ARG A 2 -4.98 20.40 -17.90
C ARG A 2 -4.22 19.13 -17.55
N ILE A 3 -4.83 18.28 -16.74
CA ILE A 3 -4.26 16.99 -16.31
C ILE A 3 -5.21 15.89 -16.73
N LEU A 4 -4.65 14.86 -17.34
CA LEU A 4 -5.35 13.65 -17.75
C LEU A 4 -4.84 12.48 -16.92
N ILE A 5 -5.67 11.92 -16.06
CA ILE A 5 -5.33 10.78 -15.21
C ILE A 5 -5.94 9.51 -15.81
N HIS A 6 -5.11 8.61 -16.28
CA HIS A 6 -5.53 7.31 -16.80
C HIS A 6 -5.56 6.26 -15.71
N THR A 7 -6.75 5.82 -15.32
CA THR A 7 -6.94 4.77 -14.30
C THR A 7 -6.83 3.36 -14.87
N ARG A 8 -6.87 3.18 -16.20
CA ARG A 8 -6.69 1.87 -16.81
C ARG A 8 -5.23 1.44 -16.73
N THR A 9 -4.99 0.22 -16.29
CA THR A 9 -3.65 -0.37 -16.21
C THR A 9 -3.65 -1.80 -16.79
N SER A 10 -2.49 -2.26 -17.27
CA SER A 10 -2.24 -3.67 -17.63
C SER A 10 -1.49 -4.40 -16.51
N LEU A 11 -1.11 -3.72 -15.45
CA LEU A 11 -0.53 -4.31 -14.25
C LEU A 11 -1.66 -4.76 -13.32
N ASN A 12 -1.39 -5.79 -12.53
CA ASN A 12 -2.29 -6.20 -11.46
C ASN A 12 -2.12 -5.25 -10.27
N ILE A 13 -2.84 -4.13 -10.32
CA ILE A 13 -2.87 -3.11 -9.28
C ILE A 13 -4.13 -3.31 -8.46
N ASP A 14 -3.98 -3.28 -7.15
CA ASP A 14 -5.10 -3.24 -6.22
C ASP A 14 -6.00 -2.02 -6.55
N PRO A 15 -7.29 -2.24 -6.83
CA PRO A 15 -8.21 -1.16 -7.18
C PRO A 15 -8.32 -0.07 -6.10
N VAL A 16 -8.24 -0.44 -4.82
CA VAL A 16 -8.31 0.50 -3.70
C VAL A 16 -7.10 1.43 -3.74
N ILE A 17 -5.90 0.89 -3.86
CA ILE A 17 -4.66 1.68 -3.92
C ILE A 17 -4.66 2.60 -5.16
N LEU A 18 -5.12 2.10 -6.29
CA LEU A 18 -5.25 2.91 -7.49
C LEU A 18 -6.18 4.10 -7.26
N LEU A 19 -7.38 3.85 -6.73
CA LEU A 19 -8.37 4.88 -6.47
C LEU A 19 -7.90 5.87 -5.41
N ASP A 20 -7.26 5.39 -4.35
CA ASP A 20 -6.71 6.24 -3.30
C ASP A 20 -5.57 7.12 -3.82
N THR A 21 -4.71 6.57 -4.66
CA THR A 21 -3.68 7.37 -5.34
C THR A 21 -4.29 8.43 -6.24
N VAL A 22 -5.35 8.10 -6.97
CA VAL A 22 -6.05 9.06 -7.84
C VAL A 22 -6.74 10.15 -7.01
N LYS A 23 -7.40 9.79 -5.90
CA LYS A 23 -8.00 10.77 -4.96
C LYS A 23 -6.95 11.73 -4.42
N ALA A 24 -5.79 11.21 -3.98
CA ALA A 24 -4.70 12.04 -3.49
C ALA A 24 -4.18 13.02 -4.56
N LEU A 25 -4.01 12.54 -5.80
CA LEU A 25 -3.64 13.40 -6.93
C LEU A 25 -4.70 14.47 -7.21
N VAL A 26 -5.97 14.10 -7.22
CA VAL A 26 -7.09 15.03 -7.41
C VAL A 26 -7.06 16.11 -6.34
N ASN A 27 -6.92 15.73 -5.06
CA ASN A 27 -6.85 16.68 -3.95
C ASN A 27 -5.68 17.66 -4.10
N VAL A 28 -4.48 17.16 -4.48
CA VAL A 28 -3.31 18.00 -4.72
C VAL A 28 -3.56 19.01 -5.83
N TYR A 29 -4.07 18.56 -6.97
CA TYR A 29 -4.22 19.44 -8.14
C TYR A 29 -5.45 20.33 -8.08
N SER A 30 -6.51 19.95 -7.38
CA SER A 30 -7.74 20.78 -7.22
C SER A 30 -7.53 22.02 -6.35
N THR A 31 -6.48 22.03 -5.51
CA THR A 31 -6.08 23.24 -4.77
C THR A 31 -5.62 24.36 -5.69
N HIS A 32 -5.24 24.05 -6.93
CA HIS A 32 -4.83 25.03 -7.93
C HIS A 32 -6.04 25.48 -8.79
N LYS A 33 -6.60 26.65 -8.51
CA LYS A 33 -7.81 27.21 -9.16
C LYS A 33 -7.78 27.21 -10.71
N LYS A 34 -6.62 27.09 -11.34
CA LYS A 34 -6.46 27.07 -12.80
C LYS A 34 -6.22 25.68 -13.37
N CYS A 35 -6.40 24.63 -12.58
CA CYS A 35 -6.17 23.26 -13.01
C CYS A 35 -7.51 22.58 -13.36
N GLN A 36 -7.63 22.00 -14.54
CA GLN A 36 -8.73 21.13 -14.95
C GLN A 36 -8.22 19.70 -14.99
N ILE A 37 -8.92 18.81 -14.32
CA ILE A 37 -8.55 17.40 -14.18
C ILE A 37 -9.57 16.55 -14.93
N SER A 38 -9.12 15.73 -15.86
CA SER A 38 -9.97 14.75 -16.53
C SER A 38 -9.49 13.34 -16.19
N ILE A 39 -10.37 12.55 -15.58
CA ILE A 39 -10.11 11.17 -15.21
C ILE A 39 -10.63 10.26 -16.32
N VAL A 40 -9.71 9.49 -16.92
CA VAL A 40 -10.01 8.59 -18.02
C VAL A 40 -10.12 7.17 -17.49
N GLY A 41 -11.34 6.63 -17.45
CA GLY A 41 -11.57 5.28 -16.94
C GLY A 41 -12.85 4.65 -17.45
N LEU A 42 -12.92 3.33 -17.31
CA LEU A 42 -14.13 2.53 -17.57
C LEU A 42 -14.63 2.01 -16.21
N ALA A 43 -15.94 2.13 -15.96
CA ALA A 43 -16.59 1.52 -14.80
C ALA A 43 -15.93 1.87 -13.45
N LEU A 44 -15.75 3.15 -13.17
CA LEU A 44 -15.31 3.61 -11.86
C LEU A 44 -16.39 3.33 -10.80
N PRO A 45 -16.05 2.98 -9.56
CA PRO A 45 -17.00 2.78 -8.48
C PRO A 45 -17.89 4.03 -8.28
N ALA A 46 -19.15 3.81 -7.91
CA ALA A 46 -20.11 4.90 -7.70
C ALA A 46 -19.63 5.90 -6.63
N THR A 47 -19.02 5.41 -5.55
CA THR A 47 -18.44 6.23 -4.47
C THR A 47 -17.31 7.11 -4.97
N PHE A 48 -16.48 6.61 -5.88
CA PHE A 48 -15.41 7.40 -6.48
C PHE A 48 -15.96 8.44 -7.47
N THR A 49 -16.99 8.07 -8.25
CA THR A 49 -17.65 9.01 -9.15
C THR A 49 -18.35 10.13 -8.38
N ALA A 50 -18.99 9.83 -7.24
CA ALA A 50 -19.54 10.82 -6.34
C ALA A 50 -18.46 11.79 -5.83
N PHE A 51 -17.34 11.29 -5.34
CA PHE A 51 -16.19 12.11 -4.93
C PHE A 51 -15.71 13.06 -6.06
N CYS A 52 -15.59 12.56 -7.29
CA CYS A 52 -15.20 13.40 -8.43
C CYS A 52 -16.22 14.50 -8.74
N ASN A 53 -17.52 14.22 -8.59
CA ASN A 53 -18.59 15.17 -8.88
C ASN A 53 -18.69 16.31 -7.85
N GLU A 54 -18.14 16.13 -6.66
CA GLU A 54 -18.05 17.17 -5.62
C GLU A 54 -17.00 18.25 -5.93
N ILE A 55 -16.10 17.97 -6.88
CA ILE A 55 -14.99 18.87 -7.22
C ILE A 55 -15.20 19.47 -8.61
N GLU A 56 -15.51 20.75 -8.66
CA GLU A 56 -15.89 21.48 -9.90
C GLU A 56 -14.87 21.33 -11.05
N GLN A 57 -13.58 21.22 -10.73
CA GLN A 57 -12.51 21.13 -11.71
C GLN A 57 -12.29 19.70 -12.26
N VAL A 58 -13.03 18.71 -11.76
CA VAL A 58 -12.84 17.30 -12.11
C VAL A 58 -13.93 16.82 -13.05
N SER A 59 -13.55 16.10 -14.08
CA SER A 59 -14.48 15.42 -14.99
C SER A 59 -14.06 13.98 -15.22
N VAL A 60 -15.01 13.06 -15.22
CA VAL A 60 -14.77 11.67 -15.60
C VAL A 60 -15.16 11.49 -17.06
N ILE A 61 -14.24 11.01 -17.88
CA ILE A 61 -14.45 10.87 -19.33
C ILE A 61 -14.17 9.45 -19.81
N PRO A 62 -14.91 8.94 -20.79
CA PRO A 62 -14.63 7.66 -21.39
C PRO A 62 -13.32 7.69 -22.21
N PRO A 63 -12.61 6.56 -22.36
CA PRO A 63 -11.30 6.51 -23.05
C PRO A 63 -11.31 6.98 -24.50
N LYS A 64 -12.45 6.84 -25.20
CA LYS A 64 -12.60 7.31 -26.59
C LYS A 64 -12.53 8.84 -26.68
N ASP A 65 -13.06 9.55 -25.72
CA ASP A 65 -13.12 11.01 -25.70
C ASP A 65 -11.77 11.61 -25.30
N ALA A 66 -10.97 10.87 -24.54
CA ALA A 66 -9.59 11.25 -24.22
C ALA A 66 -8.72 11.41 -25.47
N ILE A 67 -8.93 10.59 -26.51
CA ILE A 67 -8.20 10.68 -27.78
C ILE A 67 -8.48 12.01 -28.49
N VAL A 68 -9.68 12.53 -28.39
CA VAL A 68 -10.06 13.84 -28.93
C VAL A 68 -9.34 14.94 -28.16
N LEU A 69 -9.32 14.85 -26.84
CA LEU A 69 -8.64 15.81 -25.97
C LEU A 69 -7.12 15.91 -26.25
N TYR A 70 -6.46 14.78 -26.58
CA TYR A 70 -5.03 14.81 -26.97
C TYR A 70 -4.76 15.61 -28.23
N LYS A 71 -5.72 15.71 -29.13
CA LYS A 71 -5.58 16.39 -30.42
C LYS A 71 -5.98 17.86 -30.38
N THR A 72 -6.87 18.22 -29.46
CA THR A 72 -7.53 19.54 -29.45
C THR A 72 -7.01 20.50 -28.38
N THR A 73 -6.18 20.02 -27.46
CA THR A 73 -5.79 20.83 -26.31
C THR A 73 -4.32 21.22 -26.33
N GLU A 74 -4.06 22.44 -25.87
CA GLU A 74 -2.71 22.91 -25.56
C GLU A 74 -2.12 22.04 -24.42
N HIS A 75 -1.20 21.16 -24.79
CA HIS A 75 -0.28 20.37 -23.96
C HIS A 75 -0.80 19.91 -22.58
N PRO A 76 -1.74 18.93 -22.52
CA PRO A 76 -2.11 18.36 -21.23
C PRO A 76 -0.96 17.52 -20.66
N THR A 77 -0.80 17.51 -19.34
CA THR A 77 0.05 16.53 -18.67
C THR A 77 -0.71 15.23 -18.50
N ILE A 78 -0.11 14.12 -18.88
CA ILE A 78 -0.71 12.78 -18.72
C ILE A 78 -0.10 12.07 -17.53
N ILE A 79 -0.94 11.63 -16.61
CA ILE A 79 -0.58 10.74 -15.50
C ILE A 79 -1.12 9.34 -15.82
N HIS A 80 -0.28 8.31 -15.73
CA HIS A 80 -0.71 6.94 -15.98
C HIS A 80 -0.02 5.93 -15.05
N PHE A 81 -0.70 4.81 -14.83
CA PHE A 81 -0.29 3.72 -13.93
C PHE A 81 0.10 2.44 -14.68
N GLY A 82 0.58 2.55 -15.89
CA GLY A 82 0.95 1.40 -16.71
C GLY A 82 -0.02 1.15 -17.87
N THR A 83 -0.39 2.21 -18.56
CA THR A 83 -1.25 2.14 -19.76
C THR A 83 -0.52 2.68 -20.99
N THR A 84 -0.89 2.17 -22.16
CA THR A 84 -0.38 2.70 -23.42
C THR A 84 -1.33 3.80 -23.90
N VAL A 85 -0.82 5.03 -23.99
CA VAL A 85 -1.56 6.17 -24.52
C VAL A 85 -1.15 6.38 -25.99
N LYS A 86 -2.05 6.08 -26.93
CA LYS A 86 -1.82 6.25 -28.35
C LYS A 86 -1.91 7.73 -28.74
N GLY A 87 -1.03 8.19 -29.63
CA GLY A 87 -1.10 9.53 -30.22
C GLY A 87 -0.51 10.67 -29.40
N ALA A 88 0.10 10.40 -28.25
CA ALA A 88 0.59 11.42 -27.32
C ALA A 88 2.13 11.53 -27.32
N HIS A 89 2.78 11.57 -28.49
CA HIS A 89 4.26 11.48 -28.60
C HIS A 89 5.02 12.69 -28.02
N GLN A 90 4.40 13.86 -27.98
CA GLN A 90 5.03 15.11 -27.52
C GLN A 90 4.48 15.65 -26.19
N ILE A 91 3.58 14.87 -25.51
CA ILE A 91 2.93 15.33 -24.30
C ILE A 91 3.73 14.87 -23.07
N PRO A 92 3.99 15.75 -22.08
CA PRO A 92 4.61 15.36 -20.81
C PRO A 92 3.86 14.21 -20.14
N ARG A 93 4.58 13.17 -19.71
CA ARG A 93 3.99 11.98 -19.10
C ARG A 93 4.63 11.74 -17.75
N LEU A 94 3.76 11.60 -16.75
CA LEU A 94 4.13 11.12 -15.45
C LEU A 94 3.72 9.65 -15.35
N PHE A 95 4.68 8.80 -15.10
CA PHE A 95 4.41 7.40 -14.83
C PHE A 95 4.49 7.15 -13.33
N ILE A 96 3.40 6.64 -12.74
CA ILE A 96 3.33 6.26 -11.34
C ILE A 96 3.19 4.74 -11.27
N PRO A 97 4.28 3.99 -11.07
CA PRO A 97 4.21 2.54 -10.91
C PRO A 97 3.62 2.19 -9.55
N LEU A 98 2.45 1.59 -9.52
CA LEU A 98 1.79 1.06 -8.31
C LEU A 98 1.96 -0.46 -8.17
N ALA A 99 2.48 -1.13 -9.18
CA ALA A 99 2.84 -2.55 -9.17
C ALA A 99 3.99 -2.82 -10.12
N LEU A 100 4.74 -3.87 -9.85
CA LEU A 100 5.81 -4.35 -10.72
C LEU A 100 5.39 -5.63 -11.44
N PRO A 101 5.85 -5.87 -12.69
CA PRO A 101 5.63 -7.13 -13.36
C PRO A 101 6.33 -8.27 -12.62
N ASN A 102 5.57 -9.14 -11.97
CA ASN A 102 6.11 -10.27 -11.24
C ASN A 102 5.56 -11.59 -11.77
N ARG A 103 6.23 -12.73 -11.44
CA ARG A 103 5.85 -14.05 -11.86
C ARG A 103 4.74 -14.68 -11.00
N GLN A 104 4.47 -14.13 -9.84
CA GLN A 104 3.45 -14.68 -8.95
C GLN A 104 2.05 -14.39 -9.47
N ASP A 105 1.87 -13.22 -10.10
CA ASP A 105 0.57 -12.76 -10.58
C ASP A 105 0.32 -13.12 -12.06
N HIS A 106 1.36 -13.51 -12.80
CA HIS A 106 1.29 -13.68 -14.24
C HIS A 106 2.07 -14.91 -14.72
N SER A 107 1.64 -15.53 -15.83
CA SER A 107 2.42 -16.56 -16.51
C SER A 107 3.79 -16.03 -16.96
N PHE A 108 4.75 -16.91 -17.21
CA PHE A 108 6.09 -16.53 -17.68
C PHE A 108 6.06 -15.63 -18.91
N VAL A 109 5.23 -15.99 -19.89
CA VAL A 109 5.08 -15.23 -21.14
C VAL A 109 4.47 -13.84 -20.88
N GLN A 110 3.42 -13.79 -20.06
CA GLN A 110 2.80 -12.51 -19.68
C GLN A 110 3.76 -11.62 -18.92
N THR A 111 4.51 -12.17 -17.96
CA THR A 111 5.53 -11.42 -17.20
C THR A 111 6.59 -10.84 -18.11
N TYR A 112 7.06 -11.60 -19.11
CA TYR A 112 8.04 -11.12 -20.08
C TYR A 112 7.52 -9.91 -20.87
N PHE A 113 6.30 -10.02 -21.42
CA PHE A 113 5.69 -8.91 -22.15
C PHE A 113 5.40 -7.68 -21.27
N LEU A 114 4.97 -7.89 -20.02
CA LEU A 114 4.75 -6.81 -19.08
C LEU A 114 6.06 -6.11 -18.70
N LYS A 115 7.15 -6.84 -18.48
CA LYS A 115 8.48 -6.25 -18.25
C LYS A 115 8.92 -5.38 -19.42
N LYS A 116 8.75 -5.87 -20.65
CA LYS A 116 9.07 -5.10 -21.87
C LYS A 116 8.22 -3.82 -21.97
N ARG A 117 6.93 -3.89 -21.66
CA ARG A 117 6.03 -2.71 -21.62
C ARG A 117 6.42 -1.76 -20.49
N PHE A 118 6.71 -2.27 -19.32
CA PHE A 118 7.14 -1.48 -18.16
C PHE A 118 8.40 -0.65 -18.51
N HIS A 119 9.40 -1.29 -19.10
CA HIS A 119 10.59 -0.60 -19.60
C HIS A 119 10.25 0.49 -20.64
N GLN A 120 9.30 0.24 -21.55
CA GLN A 120 8.84 1.26 -22.51
C GLN A 120 8.13 2.43 -21.82
N TRP A 121 7.36 2.20 -20.76
CA TRP A 121 6.71 3.25 -20.00
C TRP A 121 7.73 4.10 -19.27
N MET A 122 8.71 3.48 -18.61
CA MET A 122 9.83 4.17 -17.98
C MET A 122 10.58 5.07 -18.97
N LYS A 123 10.95 4.51 -20.13
CA LYS A 123 11.67 5.24 -21.18
C LYS A 123 10.90 6.43 -21.76
N LYS A 124 9.58 6.34 -21.82
CA LYS A 124 8.71 7.38 -22.42
C LYS A 124 8.18 8.37 -21.40
N ALA A 125 8.36 8.13 -20.12
CA ALA A 125 7.95 9.05 -19.08
C ALA A 125 8.90 10.25 -19.01
N SER A 126 8.37 11.43 -18.84
CA SER A 126 9.16 12.63 -18.53
C SER A 126 9.69 12.57 -17.10
N LYS A 127 8.87 12.03 -16.18
CA LYS A 127 9.23 11.73 -14.80
C LYS A 127 8.57 10.43 -14.38
N VAL A 128 9.25 9.64 -13.54
CA VAL A 128 8.71 8.45 -12.89
C VAL A 128 8.57 8.75 -11.40
N ILE A 129 7.35 8.67 -10.90
CA ILE A 129 7.03 9.05 -9.54
C ILE A 129 6.77 7.79 -8.71
N CYS A 130 7.65 7.52 -7.76
CA CYS A 130 7.47 6.49 -6.76
C CYS A 130 6.70 7.05 -5.58
N ILE A 131 5.67 6.34 -5.10
CA ILE A 131 4.79 6.81 -4.03
C ILE A 131 5.41 6.70 -2.63
N ASN A 132 6.54 6.02 -2.51
CA ASN A 132 7.32 5.89 -1.28
C ASN A 132 8.77 5.45 -1.58
N ASP A 133 9.65 5.53 -0.58
CA ASP A 133 11.07 5.16 -0.72
C ASP A 133 11.27 3.67 -1.02
N TRP A 134 10.39 2.81 -0.52
CA TRP A 134 10.48 1.39 -0.81
C TRP A 134 10.26 1.13 -2.31
N ALA A 135 9.23 1.75 -2.90
CA ALA A 135 8.98 1.68 -4.33
C ALA A 135 10.17 2.25 -5.12
N LEU A 136 10.73 3.37 -4.67
CA LEU A 136 11.91 3.99 -5.27
C LEU A 136 13.10 3.04 -5.27
N THR A 137 13.45 2.50 -4.11
CA THR A 137 14.60 1.59 -3.95
C THR A 137 14.43 0.34 -4.80
N HIS A 138 13.25 -0.27 -4.75
CA HIS A 138 12.97 -1.50 -5.48
C HIS A 138 13.00 -1.33 -7.00
N ILE A 139 12.48 -0.19 -7.52
CA ILE A 139 12.56 0.13 -8.95
C ILE A 139 14.01 0.45 -9.33
N LYS A 140 14.74 1.18 -8.51
CA LYS A 140 16.13 1.53 -8.74
C LYS A 140 17.03 0.30 -8.83
N ASP A 141 16.79 -0.70 -7.98
CA ASP A 141 17.52 -1.96 -8.00
C ASP A 141 17.22 -2.81 -9.22
N GLN A 142 15.96 -2.82 -9.68
CA GLN A 142 15.55 -3.60 -10.85
C GLN A 142 15.83 -2.91 -12.18
N TYR A 143 15.88 -1.59 -12.19
CA TYR A 143 16.02 -0.74 -13.41
C TYR A 143 16.99 0.40 -13.15
N PRO A 144 18.29 0.11 -12.86
CA PRO A 144 19.28 1.12 -12.47
C PRO A 144 19.53 2.17 -13.55
N GLU A 145 19.27 1.84 -14.83
CA GLU A 145 19.40 2.76 -15.95
C GLU A 145 18.43 3.96 -15.88
N TYR A 146 17.36 3.86 -15.08
CA TYR A 146 16.39 4.96 -14.90
C TYR A 146 16.55 5.70 -13.57
N ALA A 147 17.58 5.41 -12.79
CA ALA A 147 17.77 5.97 -11.44
C ALA A 147 17.66 7.51 -11.39
N LEU A 148 18.12 8.21 -12.43
CA LEU A 148 18.04 9.67 -12.51
C LEU A 148 16.66 10.22 -12.86
N ALA A 149 15.79 9.40 -13.44
CA ALA A 149 14.42 9.79 -13.80
C ALA A 149 13.41 9.49 -12.68
N LEU A 150 13.86 8.81 -11.60
CA LEU A 150 13.01 8.42 -10.47
C LEU A 150 12.90 9.57 -9.47
N HIS A 151 11.68 9.87 -9.09
CA HIS A 151 11.35 10.83 -8.02
C HIS A 151 10.50 10.13 -6.98
N CYS A 152 10.81 10.30 -5.70
CA CYS A 152 9.96 9.84 -4.64
C CYS A 152 9.06 10.99 -4.18
N VAL A 153 7.76 10.74 -4.20
CA VAL A 153 6.76 11.69 -3.72
C VAL A 153 5.84 10.92 -2.77
N TYR A 154 5.81 11.33 -1.53
CA TYR A 154 4.75 10.88 -0.65
C TYR A 154 3.49 11.65 -1.01
N LEU A 155 2.53 10.94 -1.59
CA LEU A 155 1.20 11.52 -1.76
C LEU A 155 0.65 11.85 -0.38
N PRO A 156 -0.02 13.01 -0.20
CA PRO A 156 -0.66 13.32 1.05
C PRO A 156 -1.55 12.13 1.41
N SER A 157 -1.42 11.64 2.65
CA SER A 157 -2.27 10.55 3.12
C SER A 157 -3.73 10.95 2.89
N ILE A 158 -4.48 10.04 2.32
CA ILE A 158 -5.93 10.19 2.33
C ILE A 158 -6.31 10.19 3.80
N PRO A 159 -7.14 11.13 4.26
CA PRO A 159 -7.61 11.10 5.63
C PRO A 159 -8.14 9.69 5.93
N VAL A 160 -7.50 9.00 6.87
CA VAL A 160 -8.02 7.71 7.32
C VAL A 160 -9.34 7.97 8.04
N PRO A 161 -10.38 7.14 7.82
CA PRO A 161 -11.64 7.29 8.53
C PRO A 161 -11.40 7.16 10.04
N SER A 162 -12.05 8.01 10.82
CA SER A 162 -12.14 7.84 12.27
C SER A 162 -13.23 6.82 12.58
N PHE A 163 -12.98 5.93 13.53
CA PHE A 163 -13.95 4.93 13.95
C PHE A 163 -14.37 5.17 15.39
N GLU A 164 -15.65 5.02 15.64
CA GLU A 164 -16.18 4.96 16.99
C GLU A 164 -15.80 3.62 17.65
N TRP A 165 -15.74 3.59 18.98
CA TRP A 165 -15.32 2.39 19.71
C TRP A 165 -16.23 1.18 19.41
N GLN A 166 -17.52 1.40 19.11
CA GLN A 166 -18.46 0.34 18.74
C GLN A 166 -18.09 -0.34 17.42
N GLU A 167 -17.59 0.43 16.44
CA GLU A 167 -17.16 -0.08 15.13
C GLU A 167 -15.90 -0.94 15.30
N LEU A 168 -14.94 -0.46 16.11
CA LEU A 168 -13.74 -1.23 16.43
C LEU A 168 -14.04 -2.50 17.21
N SER A 169 -14.95 -2.43 18.21
CA SER A 169 -15.40 -3.60 18.95
C SER A 169 -16.09 -4.61 18.06
N LYS A 170 -16.90 -4.16 17.11
CA LYS A 170 -17.54 -5.02 16.13
C LYS A 170 -16.51 -5.69 15.20
N ALA A 171 -15.51 -4.95 14.75
CA ALA A 171 -14.42 -5.52 13.96
C ALA A 171 -13.65 -6.62 14.72
N GLN A 172 -13.42 -6.44 16.03
CA GLN A 172 -12.83 -7.46 16.90
C GLN A 172 -13.77 -8.65 17.09
N GLU A 173 -15.08 -8.42 17.29
CA GLU A 173 -16.06 -9.50 17.41
C GLU A 173 -16.11 -10.36 16.15
N ASP A 174 -16.19 -9.73 15.00
CA ASP A 174 -16.27 -10.42 13.70
C ASP A 174 -15.00 -11.25 13.40
N LEU A 175 -13.82 -10.77 13.81
CA LEU A 175 -12.55 -11.44 13.54
C LEU A 175 -12.13 -12.44 14.61
N THR A 176 -12.32 -12.12 15.88
CA THR A 176 -11.68 -12.81 17.00
C THR A 176 -12.60 -13.03 18.19
N ALA A 177 -13.94 -12.97 17.97
CA ALA A 177 -14.93 -13.05 19.06
C ALA A 177 -14.64 -12.05 20.20
N GLY A 178 -14.28 -10.83 19.85
CA GLY A 178 -14.02 -9.73 20.78
C GLY A 178 -12.64 -9.74 21.46
N HIS A 179 -11.74 -10.63 21.05
CA HIS A 179 -10.39 -10.68 21.61
C HIS A 179 -9.41 -9.77 20.88
N ASN A 180 -8.46 -9.20 21.61
CA ASN A 180 -7.34 -8.48 21.01
C ASN A 180 -6.50 -9.41 20.14
N TYR A 181 -5.90 -8.85 19.09
CA TYR A 181 -5.14 -9.63 18.13
C TYR A 181 -3.91 -8.91 17.57
N PHE A 182 -2.94 -9.70 17.14
CA PHE A 182 -1.88 -9.28 16.25
C PHE A 182 -2.32 -9.54 14.81
N LEU A 183 -2.22 -8.54 13.94
CA LEU A 183 -2.52 -8.69 12.51
C LEU A 183 -1.25 -9.07 11.76
N CYS A 184 -1.27 -10.18 11.03
CA CYS A 184 -0.13 -10.69 10.29
C CYS A 184 -0.34 -10.56 8.79
N VAL A 185 0.46 -9.72 8.16
CA VAL A 185 0.59 -9.60 6.70
C VAL A 185 1.90 -10.24 6.30
N ALA A 186 1.87 -11.53 6.00
CA ALA A 186 3.06 -12.32 5.74
C ALA A 186 2.81 -13.39 4.66
N PRO A 187 3.83 -13.75 3.86
CA PRO A 187 3.69 -14.81 2.87
C PRO A 187 3.51 -16.17 3.55
N ILE A 188 2.78 -17.09 2.88
CA ILE A 188 2.49 -18.44 3.41
C ILE A 188 3.74 -19.21 3.86
N LYS A 189 4.89 -18.99 3.22
CA LYS A 189 6.17 -19.61 3.61
C LYS A 189 6.61 -19.29 5.05
N ARG A 190 6.12 -18.19 5.64
CA ARG A 190 6.42 -17.77 7.02
C ARG A 190 5.40 -18.24 8.05
N PHE A 191 4.27 -18.73 7.58
CA PHE A 191 3.16 -19.11 8.44
C PHE A 191 3.57 -20.00 9.63
N THR A 192 4.27 -21.12 9.35
CA THR A 192 4.72 -22.04 10.39
C THR A 192 5.71 -21.41 11.37
N ALA A 193 6.63 -20.56 10.88
CA ALA A 193 7.60 -19.87 11.74
C ALA A 193 6.89 -18.90 12.71
N ILE A 194 5.91 -18.15 12.20
CA ILE A 194 5.11 -17.23 13.03
C ILE A 194 4.29 -18.01 14.06
N LEU A 195 3.67 -19.14 13.68
CA LEU A 195 2.93 -20.00 14.63
C LEU A 195 3.83 -20.56 15.73
N LYS A 196 5.09 -20.91 15.41
CA LYS A 196 6.07 -21.35 16.40
C LYS A 196 6.34 -20.25 17.44
N GLU A 197 6.60 -19.06 16.99
CA GLU A 197 6.85 -17.88 17.84
C GLU A 197 5.61 -17.54 18.69
N PHE A 198 4.43 -17.57 18.11
CA PHE A 198 3.17 -17.38 18.83
C PHE A 198 2.93 -18.48 19.88
N SER A 199 3.30 -19.73 19.61
CA SER A 199 3.24 -20.82 20.59
C SER A 199 4.12 -20.55 21.82
N ILE A 200 5.29 -19.96 21.62
CA ILE A 200 6.18 -19.61 22.73
C ILE A 200 5.55 -18.49 23.57
N PHE A 201 4.97 -17.49 22.92
CA PHE A 201 4.22 -16.43 23.60
C PHE A 201 3.05 -16.97 24.40
N LYS A 202 2.18 -17.84 23.82
CA LYS A 202 1.01 -18.43 24.49
C LYS A 202 1.39 -19.36 25.65
N LYS A 203 2.55 -20.04 25.57
CA LYS A 203 3.04 -20.88 26.68
C LYS A 203 3.62 -20.04 27.82
N TRP A 204 4.19 -18.87 27.52
CA TRP A 204 4.72 -17.98 28.54
C TRP A 204 3.60 -17.39 29.41
N GLN A 205 2.46 -17.05 28.81
CA GLN A 205 1.28 -16.57 29.53
C GLN A 205 0.01 -17.05 28.83
N GLN A 206 -0.91 -17.60 29.63
CA GLN A 206 -2.27 -17.91 29.17
C GLN A 206 -2.99 -16.58 28.92
N THR A 207 -3.18 -16.24 27.66
CA THR A 207 -3.80 -14.98 27.21
C THR A 207 -4.87 -15.29 26.18
N THR A 208 -5.86 -14.42 26.09
CA THR A 208 -6.92 -14.45 25.06
C THR A 208 -6.48 -13.78 23.76
N MET A 209 -5.21 -13.38 23.65
CA MET A 209 -4.68 -12.75 22.42
C MET A 209 -4.76 -13.70 21.24
N HIS A 210 -5.25 -13.22 20.12
CA HIS A 210 -5.37 -13.92 18.85
C HIS A 210 -4.28 -13.51 17.86
N LEU A 211 -4.14 -14.28 16.79
CA LEU A 211 -3.29 -14.00 15.67
C LEU A 211 -4.16 -14.08 14.41
N VAL A 212 -4.25 -12.99 13.67
CA VAL A 212 -5.05 -12.89 12.43
C VAL A 212 -4.12 -12.81 11.23
N PHE A 213 -4.17 -13.81 10.35
CA PHE A 213 -3.42 -13.82 9.10
C PHE A 213 -4.26 -13.29 7.96
N VAL A 214 -3.67 -12.42 7.15
CA VAL A 214 -4.28 -11.90 5.94
C VAL A 214 -3.51 -12.38 4.71
N PHE A 215 -4.17 -13.17 3.87
CA PHE A 215 -3.64 -13.65 2.60
C PHE A 215 -4.38 -13.02 1.41
N ASP A 216 -3.69 -12.84 0.28
CA ASP A 216 -4.27 -12.34 -0.96
C ASP A 216 -4.92 -13.45 -1.78
N HIS A 217 -4.36 -14.66 -1.68
CA HIS A 217 -4.76 -15.77 -2.54
C HIS A 217 -5.49 -16.86 -1.77
N PRO A 218 -6.65 -17.33 -2.26
CA PRO A 218 -7.39 -18.44 -1.64
C PRO A 218 -6.53 -19.68 -1.45
N LYS A 219 -5.58 -19.98 -2.35
CA LYS A 219 -4.65 -21.10 -2.23
C LYS A 219 -3.76 -21.00 -0.99
N ASP A 220 -3.30 -19.79 -0.63
CA ASP A 220 -2.49 -19.57 0.56
C ASP A 220 -3.32 -19.78 1.83
N LYS A 221 -4.56 -19.30 1.84
CA LYS A 221 -5.52 -19.58 2.91
C LYS A 221 -5.75 -21.08 3.07
N GLU A 222 -5.99 -21.81 2.00
CA GLU A 222 -6.17 -23.28 2.04
C GLU A 222 -4.94 -23.98 2.59
N ALA A 223 -3.74 -23.60 2.12
CA ALA A 223 -2.47 -24.15 2.60
C ALA A 223 -2.26 -23.86 4.11
N ALA A 224 -2.59 -22.67 4.56
CA ALA A 224 -2.52 -22.29 5.98
C ALA A 224 -3.50 -23.12 6.83
N LEU A 225 -4.74 -23.27 6.39
CA LEU A 225 -5.74 -24.11 7.08
C LEU A 225 -5.30 -25.58 7.20
N LEU A 226 -4.62 -26.12 6.20
CA LEU A 226 -4.06 -27.48 6.26
C LEU A 226 -2.96 -27.58 7.33
N GLN A 227 -2.05 -26.59 7.38
CA GLN A 227 -0.97 -26.54 8.36
C GLN A 227 -1.51 -26.32 9.80
N LEU A 228 -2.65 -25.64 9.94
CA LEU A 228 -3.26 -25.35 11.22
C LEU A 228 -3.90 -26.58 11.90
N LYS A 229 -4.23 -27.65 11.17
CA LYS A 229 -4.98 -28.82 11.71
C LYS A 229 -4.37 -29.42 12.97
N GLY A 230 -3.05 -29.52 13.04
CA GLY A 230 -2.30 -30.07 14.19
C GLY A 230 -1.83 -29.04 15.21
N TYR A 231 -2.18 -27.76 15.02
CA TYR A 231 -1.66 -26.70 15.85
C TYR A 231 -2.41 -26.62 17.20
N LYS A 232 -1.67 -26.56 18.32
CA LYS A 232 -2.23 -26.59 19.67
C LYS A 232 -3.19 -25.43 19.95
N PHE A 233 -2.81 -24.21 19.52
CA PHE A 233 -3.57 -22.98 19.77
C PHE A 233 -4.40 -22.57 18.55
N LYS A 234 -4.92 -23.53 17.79
CA LYS A 234 -5.65 -23.26 16.54
C LYS A 234 -6.91 -22.42 16.71
N GLN A 235 -7.49 -22.42 17.90
CA GLN A 235 -8.69 -21.62 18.22
C GLN A 235 -8.36 -20.11 18.32
N ASP A 236 -7.10 -19.77 18.60
CA ASP A 236 -6.63 -18.40 18.70
C ASP A 236 -6.07 -17.88 17.36
N ILE A 237 -6.25 -18.65 16.25
CA ILE A 237 -5.75 -18.28 14.93
C ILE A 237 -6.90 -18.08 13.98
N ASN A 238 -6.98 -16.89 13.41
CA ASN A 238 -7.94 -16.52 12.37
C ASN A 238 -7.23 -16.31 11.04
N ILE A 239 -7.82 -16.80 9.96
CA ILE A 239 -7.24 -16.71 8.62
C ILE A 239 -8.27 -16.09 7.70
N VAL A 240 -7.98 -14.90 7.21
CA VAL A 240 -8.80 -14.20 6.23
C VAL A 240 -8.11 -14.16 4.87
N CYS A 241 -8.90 -14.12 3.82
CA CYS A 241 -8.41 -13.93 2.45
C CYS A 241 -9.11 -12.72 1.86
N THR A 242 -8.34 -11.67 1.68
CA THR A 242 -8.85 -10.43 1.07
C THR A 242 -7.72 -9.68 0.37
N HIS A 243 -8.06 -9.03 -0.73
CA HIS A 243 -7.18 -8.08 -1.41
C HIS A 243 -7.36 -6.66 -0.84
N ASP A 244 -8.51 -6.39 -0.25
CA ASP A 244 -8.87 -5.07 0.23
C ASP A 244 -8.42 -4.87 1.67
N ILE A 245 -7.95 -3.68 1.96
CA ILE A 245 -7.65 -3.25 3.34
C ILE A 245 -8.98 -3.00 4.04
N CYS A 246 -9.24 -3.76 5.11
CA CYS A 246 -10.26 -3.38 6.06
C CYS A 246 -9.64 -2.43 7.08
N MET A 247 -9.99 -1.16 7.01
CA MET A 247 -9.41 -0.11 7.86
C MET A 247 -9.76 -0.32 9.33
N GLU A 248 -10.96 -0.84 9.62
CA GLU A 248 -11.40 -1.18 10.96
C GLU A 248 -10.50 -2.26 11.58
N TRP A 249 -10.06 -3.24 10.78
CA TRP A 249 -9.15 -4.27 11.27
C TRP A 249 -7.76 -3.72 11.60
N LEU A 250 -7.28 -2.76 10.80
CA LEU A 250 -6.02 -2.08 11.11
C LEU A 250 -6.15 -1.23 12.36
N ALA A 251 -7.21 -0.44 12.47
CA ALA A 251 -7.43 0.43 13.61
C ALA A 251 -7.66 -0.34 14.93
N ALA A 252 -8.28 -1.52 14.85
CA ALA A 252 -8.59 -2.36 16.02
C ALA A 252 -7.45 -3.31 16.43
N THR A 253 -6.38 -3.43 15.62
CA THR A 253 -5.30 -4.38 15.92
C THR A 253 -4.37 -3.90 17.04
N TYR A 254 -3.86 -4.85 17.81
CA TYR A 254 -2.92 -4.58 18.91
C TYR A 254 -1.52 -4.21 18.41
N ALA A 255 -1.07 -4.86 17.34
CA ALA A 255 0.12 -4.55 16.56
C ALA A 255 0.04 -5.26 15.21
N ILE A 256 0.73 -4.74 14.22
CA ILE A 256 0.86 -5.39 12.92
C ILE A 256 2.23 -6.03 12.77
N LEU A 257 2.25 -7.30 12.38
CA LEU A 257 3.43 -7.99 11.89
C LEU A 257 3.41 -7.91 10.37
N TYR A 258 4.41 -7.22 9.82
CA TYR A 258 4.50 -7.00 8.40
C TYR A 258 5.75 -7.67 7.82
N GLU A 259 5.55 -8.72 7.03
CA GLU A 259 6.58 -9.41 6.24
C GLU A 259 6.07 -9.64 4.82
N GLY A 260 5.38 -8.80 4.29
CA GLY A 260 4.84 -9.05 2.98
C GLY A 260 5.14 -7.92 2.03
N VAL A 261 6.21 -8.04 1.31
CA VAL A 261 6.48 -7.04 0.30
C VAL A 261 5.75 -7.38 -0.97
N THR A 262 4.51 -7.01 -1.04
CA THR A 262 3.96 -6.61 -2.32
C THR A 262 4.00 -5.09 -2.36
N PHE A 263 4.41 -4.55 -3.47
CA PHE A 263 4.46 -3.12 -3.78
C PHE A 263 3.13 -2.41 -3.42
N THR A 264 2.05 -3.13 -3.49
CA THR A 264 0.67 -2.70 -3.23
C THR A 264 0.33 -2.60 -1.74
N LYS A 265 0.95 -3.41 -0.88
CA LYS A 265 0.64 -3.44 0.56
C LYS A 265 1.48 -2.49 1.41
N SER A 266 2.42 -1.75 0.81
CA SER A 266 3.20 -0.74 1.54
C SER A 266 2.32 0.34 2.18
N ASN A 267 1.16 0.63 1.60
CA ASN A 267 0.21 1.59 2.17
C ASN A 267 -0.41 1.09 3.51
N TRP A 268 -0.49 -0.22 3.75
CA TRP A 268 -0.96 -0.75 5.02
C TRP A 268 -0.11 -0.27 6.19
N ILE A 269 1.19 -0.11 5.96
CA ILE A 269 2.12 0.44 6.95
C ILE A 269 1.75 1.89 7.27
N LEU A 270 1.52 2.71 6.24
CA LEU A 270 1.17 4.12 6.42
C LEU A 270 -0.17 4.26 7.15
N TYR A 271 -1.16 3.45 6.81
CA TYR A 271 -2.46 3.45 7.51
C TYR A 271 -2.34 2.95 8.95
N ALA A 272 -1.55 1.90 9.21
CA ALA A 272 -1.30 1.44 10.57
C ALA A 272 -0.65 2.54 11.43
N ILE A 273 0.29 3.29 10.86
CA ILE A 273 0.92 4.42 11.53
C ILE A 273 -0.10 5.54 11.84
N GLU A 274 -0.97 5.87 10.89
CA GLU A 274 -2.02 6.89 11.08
C GLU A 274 -3.02 6.49 12.20
N TYR A 275 -3.24 5.19 12.40
CA TYR A 275 -4.04 4.66 13.52
C TYR A 275 -3.24 4.44 14.81
N GLU A 276 -2.00 4.91 14.86
CA GLU A 276 -1.12 4.70 16.01
C GLU A 276 -0.95 3.22 16.40
N VAL A 277 -0.87 2.35 15.38
CA VAL A 277 -0.63 0.93 15.55
C VAL A 277 0.87 0.63 15.42
N PRO A 278 1.51 0.00 16.42
CA PRO A 278 2.93 -0.34 16.34
C PRO A 278 3.18 -1.44 15.31
N ILE A 279 4.32 -1.36 14.63
CA ILE A 279 4.67 -2.23 13.52
C ILE A 279 5.91 -3.05 13.87
N LEU A 280 5.86 -4.35 13.56
CA LEU A 280 6.97 -5.29 13.62
C LEU A 280 7.38 -5.67 12.19
N PHE A 281 8.63 -5.41 11.82
CA PHE A 281 9.19 -5.73 10.52
C PHE A 281 10.15 -6.91 10.59
N ASP A 282 10.10 -7.83 9.64
CA ASP A 282 11.17 -8.81 9.47
C ASP A 282 12.40 -8.15 8.82
N ALA A 283 13.58 -8.32 9.43
CA ALA A 283 14.86 -7.84 8.92
C ALA A 283 15.17 -8.31 7.49
N ALA A 284 14.63 -9.46 7.08
CA ALA A 284 14.80 -9.99 5.73
C ALA A 284 14.08 -9.19 4.63
N MET A 285 13.28 -8.18 5.01
CA MET A 285 12.52 -7.38 4.03
C MET A 285 13.35 -6.36 3.26
N ASN A 286 14.61 -6.10 3.63
CA ASN A 286 15.44 -5.04 3.04
C ASN A 286 14.69 -3.70 2.96
N LEU A 287 14.06 -3.29 4.05
CA LEU A 287 13.37 -2.00 4.13
C LEU A 287 14.37 -0.85 3.96
N PRO A 288 13.97 0.24 3.30
CA PRO A 288 14.75 1.47 3.35
C PRO A 288 15.02 1.88 4.80
N GLU A 289 16.22 2.36 5.09
CA GLU A 289 16.63 2.75 6.45
C GLU A 289 15.64 3.74 7.10
N ALA A 290 15.08 4.65 6.30
CA ALA A 290 14.05 5.58 6.75
C ALA A 290 12.82 4.87 7.36
N TRP A 291 12.44 3.70 6.86
CA TRP A 291 11.26 2.95 7.33
C TRP A 291 11.54 2.17 8.61
N LEU A 292 12.81 1.87 8.91
CA LEU A 292 13.20 1.23 10.17
C LEU A 292 12.88 2.11 11.38
N GLN A 293 12.71 3.41 11.18
CA GLN A 293 12.28 4.34 12.22
C GLN A 293 10.76 4.29 12.50
N ALA A 294 9.98 3.72 11.58
CA ALA A 294 8.53 3.65 11.71
C ALA A 294 8.03 2.48 12.57
N GLY A 295 8.91 1.54 12.93
CA GLY A 295 8.54 0.36 13.72
C GLY A 295 9.75 -0.36 14.28
N GLU A 296 9.54 -1.54 14.84
CA GLU A 296 10.60 -2.40 15.36
C GLU A 296 10.96 -3.50 14.39
N VAL A 297 12.24 -3.85 14.35
CA VAL A 297 12.78 -4.88 13.46
C VAL A 297 13.12 -6.12 14.27
N PHE A 298 12.71 -7.29 13.81
CA PHE A 298 13.09 -8.58 14.35
C PHE A 298 13.63 -9.49 13.24
N SER A 299 14.32 -10.55 13.60
CA SER A 299 14.81 -11.54 12.65
C SER A 299 14.41 -12.96 13.04
N PHE A 300 13.87 -13.73 12.11
CA PHE A 300 13.61 -15.16 12.34
C PHE A 300 14.88 -16.01 12.48
N THR A 301 16.06 -15.45 12.21
CA THR A 301 17.33 -16.13 12.48
C THR A 301 17.73 -16.07 13.96
N GLU A 302 17.16 -15.14 14.72
CA GLU A 302 17.33 -15.01 16.15
C GLU A 302 16.28 -15.83 16.90
N GLU A 303 16.70 -16.56 17.90
CA GLU A 303 15.81 -17.41 18.68
C GLU A 303 14.82 -16.56 19.47
N GLN A 304 13.52 -16.89 19.35
CA GLN A 304 12.41 -16.25 20.05
C GLN A 304 12.29 -14.73 19.80
N ALA A 305 12.89 -14.19 18.74
CA ALA A 305 12.88 -12.75 18.51
C ALA A 305 11.45 -12.19 18.42
N LEU A 306 10.60 -12.77 17.57
CA LEU A 306 9.20 -12.34 17.43
C LEU A 306 8.39 -12.58 18.69
N SER A 307 8.57 -13.73 19.36
CA SER A 307 7.85 -14.01 20.61
C SER A 307 8.22 -13.04 21.73
N ASN A 308 9.45 -12.56 21.77
CA ASN A 308 9.90 -11.56 22.74
C ASN A 308 9.22 -10.21 22.50
N HIS A 309 9.03 -9.80 21.23
CA HIS A 309 8.25 -8.60 20.92
C HIS A 309 6.77 -8.75 21.32
N PHE A 310 6.15 -9.91 21.06
CA PHE A 310 4.79 -10.19 21.50
C PHE A 310 4.65 -10.11 23.04
N LYS A 311 5.62 -10.68 23.77
CA LYS A 311 5.65 -10.63 25.25
C LYS A 311 5.82 -9.20 25.75
N LEU A 312 6.75 -8.44 25.15
CA LEU A 312 7.05 -7.08 25.55
C LEU A 312 5.85 -6.16 25.33
N TYR A 313 5.25 -6.20 24.15
CA TYR A 313 4.04 -5.42 23.85
C TYR A 313 2.87 -5.78 24.78
N TYR A 314 2.66 -7.08 25.02
CA TYR A 314 1.57 -7.54 25.90
C TYR A 314 1.80 -7.15 27.37
N LYS A 315 3.04 -7.15 27.84
CA LYS A 315 3.39 -6.86 29.24
C LYS A 315 3.43 -5.35 29.51
N ASP A 316 3.89 -4.56 28.55
CA ASP A 316 4.20 -3.14 28.73
C ASP A 316 3.44 -2.30 27.70
N GLU A 317 2.26 -1.86 28.10
CA GLU A 317 1.40 -1.01 27.28
C GLU A 317 2.04 0.36 26.99
N ILE A 318 2.80 0.92 27.96
CA ILE A 318 3.50 2.20 27.78
C ILE A 318 4.56 2.06 26.68
N TYR A 319 5.30 0.97 26.72
CA TYR A 319 6.29 0.66 25.68
C TYR A 319 5.61 0.50 24.31
N ARG A 320 4.55 -0.29 24.22
CA ARG A 320 3.79 -0.49 22.97
C ARG A 320 3.31 0.84 22.38
N GLN A 321 2.71 1.70 23.20
CA GLN A 321 2.26 3.02 22.77
C GLN A 321 3.42 3.94 22.36
N SER A 322 4.57 3.85 23.03
CA SER A 322 5.74 4.63 22.64
C SER A 322 6.23 4.25 21.23
N ARG A 323 6.13 2.95 20.86
CA ARG A 323 6.48 2.48 19.51
C ARG A 323 5.49 2.95 18.45
N ALA A 324 4.22 2.96 18.77
CA ALA A 324 3.20 3.54 17.89
C ALA A 324 3.47 5.03 17.60
N ARG A 325 3.76 5.82 18.65
CA ARG A 325 4.08 7.25 18.50
C ARG A 325 5.33 7.53 17.68
N MET A 326 6.37 6.69 17.80
CA MET A 326 7.56 6.81 16.94
C MET A 326 7.19 6.74 15.45
N GLY A 327 6.29 5.84 15.08
CA GLY A 327 5.78 5.75 13.70
C GLY A 327 5.09 7.05 13.27
N THR A 328 4.22 7.59 14.13
CA THR A 328 3.49 8.83 13.83
C THR A 328 4.44 10.03 13.71
N GLU A 329 5.41 10.18 14.61
CA GLU A 329 6.43 11.23 14.54
C GLU A 329 7.26 11.12 13.26
N TRP A 330 7.67 9.92 12.90
CA TRP A 330 8.36 9.65 11.64
C TRP A 330 7.53 10.06 10.43
N LEU A 331 6.24 9.70 10.39
CA LEU A 331 5.36 10.05 9.28
C LEU A 331 5.13 11.56 9.15
N LEU A 332 4.97 12.26 10.28
CA LEU A 332 4.85 13.72 10.31
C LEU A 332 6.10 14.39 9.73
N LYS A 333 7.27 13.99 10.21
CA LYS A 333 8.56 14.48 9.70
C LYS A 333 8.70 14.22 8.19
N LEU A 334 8.30 13.05 7.72
CA LEU A 334 8.33 12.69 6.33
C LEU A 334 7.41 13.57 5.47
N LYS A 335 6.21 13.89 5.98
CA LYS A 335 5.26 14.80 5.32
C LYS A 335 5.79 16.23 5.24
N GLU A 336 6.50 16.70 6.26
CA GLU A 336 7.11 18.04 6.29
C GLU A 336 8.31 18.16 5.35
N GLU A 337 9.21 17.16 5.36
CA GLU A 337 10.42 17.17 4.52
C GLU A 337 10.12 16.98 3.04
N ARG A 338 9.04 16.31 2.69
CA ARG A 338 8.68 15.95 1.33
C ARG A 338 7.33 16.51 0.92
N SER A 339 7.25 17.85 0.85
CA SER A 339 6.06 18.49 0.31
C SER A 339 5.77 17.98 -1.11
N PRO A 340 4.59 17.40 -1.37
CA PRO A 340 4.22 16.92 -2.71
C PRO A 340 4.20 18.04 -3.75
N PHE A 341 4.10 19.28 -3.34
CA PHE A 341 3.99 20.43 -4.23
C PHE A 341 5.30 20.80 -4.93
N SER A 342 6.46 20.70 -4.28
CA SER A 342 7.73 21.10 -4.88
C SER A 342 8.23 20.13 -5.97
N MET A 343 7.79 18.88 -5.93
CA MET A 343 8.19 17.84 -6.90
C MET A 343 7.20 17.67 -8.06
N LEU A 344 5.95 18.11 -7.88
CA LEU A 344 4.93 18.11 -8.92
C LEU A 344 4.92 19.43 -9.73
N ASP A 345 5.93 20.29 -9.57
CA ASP A 345 6.12 21.44 -10.45
C ASP A 345 6.22 20.94 -11.90
N ILE A 346 5.04 20.76 -12.47
CA ILE A 346 4.83 20.53 -13.89
C ILE A 346 4.84 21.90 -14.53
N THR A 347 5.97 22.59 -14.44
CA THR A 347 6.21 23.73 -15.34
C THR A 347 6.23 23.14 -16.74
N PRO A 348 5.38 23.60 -17.66
CA PRO A 348 5.52 23.25 -19.07
C PRO A 348 6.94 23.66 -19.48
N ILE A 349 7.71 22.69 -19.95
CA ILE A 349 8.98 22.94 -20.63
C ILE A 349 8.69 23.65 -21.95
#